data_aa3f613d84fe9c21532588fab433f4dc
#
_entry.id   aa3f613d84fe9c21532588fab433f4dc
#
_cell.length_a   1.000
_cell.length_b   1.000
_cell.length_c   1.000
_cell.angle_alpha   90.00
_cell.angle_beta   90.00
_cell.angle_gamma   90.00
#
_symmetry.space_group_name_H-M   'P 1'
#
loop_
_entity.id
_entity.type
_entity.pdbx_description
1 polymer ?
#
loop_
_entity_poly.entity_id
_entity_poly.type
_entity_poly.pdbx_seq_one_letter_code
_entity_poly.pdbx_strand_id
1 'polypeptide(L)'
;LADTSERSDRPLIAVAILASFVAFLDGSVVNLALPAISREFGGGLALQQWVVDGYLLTLGALILVAGAISDTFGRLVVLRMGLVVFAVSSLLCAFAPTGWVLIAARCLQGVGAAFLVPSSLAMINARFSGAAQARAIGTWTAWTGTAFVIGPLLGGVLVDALNWRWIFGVNIVPLILTLYLTAKLSHDEFRPKRDAKIDVVGALLTAVGLTGVVYALIEQQRLGLSHPVVLTGLVVGAACLAAFPWWERRTPNPMMPLHIFAARNFAVGNLVTVFFYAAVSLGTLLVALFLQEAAGLSATQAGLATLPIPVLSLFLARWFGTLAGRYGPRLFMALGPLIAAAGYLLMSTVGVPFDFWTQLLPGLFVFGLGLTMTVSPLTAAILASVSSAQSGIGSAINNAISRISGLIAIAFMGVIVSPGERSDGKAVSAVDFAGFRMGAYVVAALFAIAGLISWA
;
A
#
# COMPACT_ATOMS: atom_id res chain seq x y z
N LEU A 1 -24.66 -34.16 1.28
CA LEU A 1 -23.26 -33.85 1.72
C LEU A 1 -22.64 -32.68 0.94
N ALA A 2 -22.98 -32.45 -0.35
CA ALA A 2 -22.47 -31.31 -1.14
C ALA A 2 -23.07 -29.95 -0.70
N ASP A 3 -24.33 -29.92 -0.30
CA ASP A 3 -25.07 -28.69 0.06
C ASP A 3 -24.66 -28.09 1.43
N THR A 4 -24.14 -28.90 2.33
CA THR A 4 -23.63 -28.44 3.65
C THR A 4 -22.24 -27.84 3.57
N SER A 5 -21.39 -28.26 2.63
CA SER A 5 -20.06 -27.70 2.42
C SER A 5 -20.13 -26.31 1.76
N GLU A 6 -21.00 -26.11 0.77
CA GLU A 6 -21.18 -24.82 0.12
C GLU A 6 -21.76 -23.75 1.06
N ARG A 7 -22.60 -24.13 2.03
CA ARG A 7 -23.12 -23.18 3.04
C ARG A 7 -22.06 -22.69 4.02
N SER A 8 -21.02 -23.49 4.30
CA SER A 8 -19.92 -23.09 5.18
C SER A 8 -18.87 -22.21 4.46
N ASP A 9 -18.76 -22.32 3.15
CA ASP A 9 -17.73 -21.62 2.36
C ASP A 9 -18.04 -20.15 2.10
N ARG A 10 -19.32 -19.78 1.97
CA ARG A 10 -19.75 -18.39 1.71
C ARG A 10 -19.38 -17.42 2.82
N PRO A 11 -19.59 -17.71 4.11
CA PRO A 11 -19.16 -16.81 5.20
C PRO A 11 -17.64 -16.62 5.24
N LEU A 12 -16.85 -17.65 4.96
CA LEU A 12 -15.39 -17.55 4.93
C LEU A 12 -14.91 -16.60 3.84
N ILE A 13 -15.43 -16.76 2.61
CA ILE A 13 -15.06 -15.88 1.49
C ILE A 13 -15.52 -14.43 1.80
N ALA A 14 -16.71 -14.24 2.35
CA ALA A 14 -17.20 -12.91 2.74
C ALA A 14 -16.31 -12.25 3.81
N VAL A 15 -15.90 -13.00 4.85
CA VAL A 15 -14.97 -12.51 5.88
C VAL A 15 -13.63 -12.12 5.26
N ALA A 16 -13.06 -12.98 4.41
CA ALA A 16 -11.77 -12.71 3.76
C ALA A 16 -11.83 -11.47 2.86
N ILE A 17 -12.92 -11.31 2.10
CA ILE A 17 -13.14 -10.13 1.25
C ILE A 17 -13.27 -8.87 2.10
N LEU A 18 -14.20 -8.85 3.05
CA LEU A 18 -14.49 -7.65 3.85
C LEU A 18 -13.29 -7.19 4.67
N ALA A 19 -12.55 -8.13 5.31
CA ALA A 19 -11.37 -7.80 6.08
C ALA A 19 -10.29 -7.13 5.22
N SER A 20 -10.02 -7.69 4.02
CA SER A 20 -9.03 -7.11 3.11
C SER A 20 -9.53 -5.85 2.42
N PHE A 21 -10.82 -5.79 2.08
CA PHE A 21 -11.46 -4.62 1.47
C PHE A 21 -11.30 -3.38 2.35
N VAL A 22 -11.55 -3.49 3.67
CA VAL A 22 -11.40 -2.35 4.60
C VAL A 22 -9.96 -1.84 4.63
N ALA A 23 -8.96 -2.73 4.67
CA ALA A 23 -7.56 -2.32 4.67
C ALA A 23 -7.15 -1.60 3.37
N PHE A 24 -7.67 -2.04 2.21
CA PHE A 24 -7.41 -1.37 0.92
C PHE A 24 -8.21 -0.07 0.77
N LEU A 25 -9.46 -0.06 1.24
CA LEU A 25 -10.31 1.14 1.24
C LEU A 25 -9.65 2.25 2.06
N ASP A 26 -9.25 1.95 3.30
CA ASP A 26 -8.59 2.91 4.19
C ASP A 26 -7.34 3.52 3.54
N GLY A 27 -6.48 2.67 2.93
CA GLY A 27 -5.29 3.14 2.23
C GLY A 27 -5.58 4.03 1.01
N SER A 28 -6.76 3.91 0.38
CA SER A 28 -7.13 4.70 -0.79
C SER A 28 -7.87 5.99 -0.46
N VAL A 29 -8.72 6.00 0.58
CA VAL A 29 -9.51 7.18 0.95
C VAL A 29 -8.69 8.26 1.63
N VAL A 30 -7.63 7.89 2.38
CA VAL A 30 -6.87 8.82 3.23
C VAL A 30 -6.20 9.93 2.43
N ASN A 31 -5.71 9.64 1.23
CA ASN A 31 -4.99 10.62 0.41
C ASN A 31 -5.82 11.89 0.09
N LEU A 32 -7.15 11.75 -0.02
CA LEU A 32 -8.04 12.88 -0.29
C LEU A 32 -8.34 13.73 0.95
N ALA A 33 -8.12 13.18 2.14
CA ALA A 33 -8.35 13.87 3.41
C ALA A 33 -7.11 14.67 3.89
N LEU A 34 -5.92 14.39 3.36
CA LEU A 34 -4.66 14.97 3.84
C LEU A 34 -4.65 16.50 3.85
N PRO A 35 -5.12 17.20 2.79
CA PRO A 35 -5.17 18.66 2.83
C PRO A 35 -6.14 19.20 3.91
N ALA A 36 -7.26 18.52 4.14
CA ALA A 36 -8.21 18.91 5.18
C ALA A 36 -7.65 18.69 6.60
N ILE A 37 -6.95 17.56 6.82
CA ILE A 37 -6.23 17.25 8.07
C ILE A 37 -5.13 18.29 8.33
N SER A 38 -4.34 18.61 7.30
CA SER A 38 -3.26 19.60 7.41
C SER A 38 -3.79 21.03 7.67
N ARG A 39 -4.94 21.40 7.12
CA ARG A 39 -5.58 22.68 7.42
C ARG A 39 -6.07 22.78 8.86
N GLU A 40 -6.56 21.69 9.44
CA GLU A 40 -7.07 21.68 10.83
C GLU A 40 -5.96 21.65 11.87
N PHE A 41 -4.95 20.80 11.69
CA PHE A 41 -3.90 20.61 12.70
C PHE A 41 -2.61 21.37 12.42
N GLY A 42 -2.46 21.97 11.24
CA GLY A 42 -1.19 22.51 10.77
C GLY A 42 -0.21 21.40 10.36
N GLY A 43 1.08 21.73 10.32
CA GLY A 43 2.15 20.75 10.06
C GLY A 43 2.48 20.47 8.59
N GLY A 44 1.72 21.05 7.65
CA GLY A 44 2.03 21.00 6.23
C GLY A 44 2.25 19.60 5.67
N LEU A 45 3.20 19.48 4.73
CA LEU A 45 3.53 18.22 4.06
C LEU A 45 4.04 17.15 5.03
N ALA A 46 4.80 17.53 6.06
CA ALA A 46 5.33 16.57 7.03
C ALA A 46 4.20 15.83 7.77
N LEU A 47 3.14 16.54 8.19
CA LEU A 47 1.97 15.89 8.80
C LEU A 47 1.28 14.96 7.82
N GLN A 48 1.10 15.38 6.56
CA GLN A 48 0.47 14.57 5.52
C GLN A 48 1.25 13.28 5.28
N GLN A 49 2.57 13.36 5.18
CA GLN A 49 3.45 12.19 5.07
C GLN A 49 3.32 11.28 6.30
N TRP A 50 3.38 11.81 7.52
CA TRP A 50 3.25 11.02 8.74
C TRP A 50 1.89 10.32 8.88
N VAL A 51 0.81 10.92 8.43
CA VAL A 51 -0.53 10.28 8.45
C VAL A 51 -0.58 9.06 7.54
N VAL A 52 0.08 9.11 6.38
CA VAL A 52 0.17 7.96 5.47
C VAL A 52 1.23 6.97 5.95
N ASP A 53 2.43 7.47 6.24
CA ASP A 53 3.59 6.66 6.56
C ASP A 53 3.50 5.97 7.92
N GLY A 54 2.82 6.56 8.90
CA GLY A 54 2.56 5.91 10.19
C GLY A 54 1.81 4.58 10.03
N TYR A 55 0.83 4.55 9.14
CA TYR A 55 0.12 3.32 8.79
C TYR A 55 0.99 2.34 7.99
N LEU A 56 1.65 2.82 6.94
CA LEU A 56 2.49 1.98 6.07
C LEU A 56 3.71 1.41 6.80
N LEU A 57 4.26 2.15 7.76
CA LEU A 57 5.42 1.77 8.57
C LEU A 57 5.14 0.50 9.38
N THR A 58 4.08 0.53 10.18
CA THR A 58 3.72 -0.61 11.03
C THR A 58 3.15 -1.76 10.21
N LEU A 59 2.38 -1.48 9.16
CA LEU A 59 1.94 -2.48 8.20
C LEU A 59 3.14 -3.17 7.52
N GLY A 60 4.09 -2.42 6.99
CA GLY A 60 5.26 -2.95 6.27
C GLY A 60 6.20 -3.74 7.19
N ALA A 61 6.44 -3.25 8.41
CA ALA A 61 7.29 -3.92 9.39
C ALA A 61 6.70 -5.26 9.88
N LEU A 62 5.38 -5.34 10.02
CA LEU A 62 4.71 -6.49 10.63
C LEU A 62 4.14 -7.50 9.63
N ILE A 63 3.97 -7.14 8.36
CA ILE A 63 3.27 -8.01 7.39
C ILE A 63 3.96 -9.36 7.19
N LEU A 64 5.29 -9.43 7.26
CA LEU A 64 6.06 -10.67 7.18
C LEU A 64 5.88 -11.54 8.43
N VAL A 65 5.85 -10.90 9.59
CA VAL A 65 5.68 -11.59 10.89
C VAL A 65 4.24 -12.01 11.09
N ALA A 66 3.29 -11.28 10.54
CA ALA A 66 1.85 -11.55 10.69
C ALA A 66 1.46 -12.97 10.24
N GLY A 67 2.12 -13.49 9.20
CA GLY A 67 1.95 -14.87 8.76
C GLY A 67 2.35 -15.89 9.84
N ALA A 68 3.54 -15.72 10.44
CA ALA A 68 4.03 -16.60 11.51
C ALA A 68 3.17 -16.50 12.78
N ILE A 69 2.76 -15.28 13.16
CA ILE A 69 1.83 -15.06 14.28
C ILE A 69 0.49 -15.76 14.01
N SER A 70 -0.03 -15.63 12.79
CA SER A 70 -1.29 -16.26 12.38
C SER A 70 -1.22 -17.80 12.42
N ASP A 71 -0.10 -18.37 12.01
CA ASP A 71 0.12 -19.83 12.09
C ASP A 71 0.36 -20.31 13.54
N THR A 72 0.98 -19.48 14.41
CA THR A 72 1.26 -19.83 15.82
C THR A 72 0.02 -19.74 16.70
N PHE A 73 -0.78 -18.68 16.57
CA PHE A 73 -1.93 -18.42 17.46
C PHE A 73 -3.28 -18.82 16.86
N GLY A 74 -3.30 -19.22 15.58
CA GLY A 74 -4.50 -19.58 14.84
C GLY A 74 -5.04 -18.42 14.01
N ARG A 75 -5.31 -18.72 12.75
CA ARG A 75 -5.64 -17.71 11.71
C ARG A 75 -6.88 -16.90 12.02
N LEU A 76 -7.94 -17.55 12.55
CA LEU A 76 -9.19 -16.89 12.88
C LEU A 76 -9.05 -15.98 14.11
N VAL A 77 -8.27 -16.39 15.11
CA VAL A 77 -8.00 -15.60 16.31
C VAL A 77 -7.23 -14.34 15.94
N VAL A 78 -6.15 -14.49 15.15
CA VAL A 78 -5.31 -13.37 14.72
C VAL A 78 -6.08 -12.41 13.82
N LEU A 79 -6.94 -12.92 12.93
CA LEU A 79 -7.83 -12.08 12.12
C LEU A 79 -8.78 -11.25 13.01
N ARG A 80 -9.41 -11.87 14.01
CA ARG A 80 -10.30 -11.15 14.96
C ARG A 80 -9.55 -10.07 15.74
N MET A 81 -8.36 -10.39 16.22
CA MET A 81 -7.50 -9.38 16.89
C MET A 81 -7.19 -8.22 15.95
N GLY A 82 -6.80 -8.51 14.71
CA GLY A 82 -6.55 -7.48 13.68
C GLY A 82 -7.78 -6.60 13.42
N LEU A 83 -8.97 -7.20 13.29
CA LEU A 83 -10.23 -6.46 13.11
C LEU A 83 -10.55 -5.55 14.29
N VAL A 84 -10.37 -6.03 15.53
CA VAL A 84 -10.61 -5.22 16.74
C VAL A 84 -9.62 -4.07 16.83
N VAL A 85 -8.31 -4.35 16.64
CA VAL A 85 -7.27 -3.31 16.65
C VAL A 85 -7.55 -2.27 15.58
N PHE A 86 -7.92 -2.70 14.36
CA PHE A 86 -8.24 -1.79 13.27
C PHE A 86 -9.51 -0.95 13.57
N ALA A 87 -10.55 -1.54 14.16
CA ALA A 87 -11.77 -0.81 14.53
C ALA A 87 -11.50 0.23 15.62
N VAL A 88 -10.81 -0.16 16.70
CA VAL A 88 -10.44 0.76 17.79
C VAL A 88 -9.58 1.91 17.27
N SER A 89 -8.55 1.60 16.48
CA SER A 89 -7.67 2.62 15.91
C SER A 89 -8.40 3.53 14.90
N SER A 90 -9.36 3.00 14.12
CA SER A 90 -10.21 3.82 13.25
C SER A 90 -11.04 4.83 14.05
N LEU A 91 -11.60 4.42 15.20
CA LEU A 91 -12.29 5.34 16.11
C LEU A 91 -11.32 6.37 16.70
N LEU A 92 -10.12 5.95 17.13
CA LEU A 92 -9.10 6.89 17.62
C LEU A 92 -8.69 7.90 16.55
N CYS A 93 -8.56 7.49 15.28
CA CYS A 93 -8.33 8.40 14.16
C CYS A 93 -9.49 9.38 13.97
N ALA A 94 -10.74 8.90 14.00
CA ALA A 94 -11.93 9.73 13.81
C ALA A 94 -12.10 10.79 14.92
N PHE A 95 -11.70 10.46 16.15
CA PHE A 95 -11.81 11.36 17.30
C PHE A 95 -10.48 12.01 17.70
N ALA A 96 -9.44 11.95 16.84
CA ALA A 96 -8.14 12.52 17.16
C ALA A 96 -8.22 14.04 17.41
N PRO A 97 -7.77 14.53 18.59
CA PRO A 97 -7.79 15.95 18.92
C PRO A 97 -6.57 16.70 18.38
N THR A 98 -5.50 15.99 18.02
CA THR A 98 -4.25 16.58 17.52
C THR A 98 -3.63 15.69 16.43
N GLY A 99 -2.75 16.28 15.59
CA GLY A 99 -2.04 15.53 14.56
C GLY A 99 -1.20 14.38 15.12
N TRP A 100 -0.58 14.54 16.31
CA TRP A 100 0.23 13.48 16.93
C TRP A 100 -0.62 12.29 17.39
N VAL A 101 -1.82 12.53 17.93
CA VAL A 101 -2.75 11.45 18.29
C VAL A 101 -3.21 10.73 17.02
N LEU A 102 -3.47 11.47 15.95
CA LEU A 102 -3.83 10.88 14.66
C LEU A 102 -2.69 9.98 14.12
N ILE A 103 -1.45 10.45 14.14
CA ILE A 103 -0.28 9.66 13.70
C ILE A 103 -0.15 8.38 14.55
N ALA A 104 -0.23 8.49 15.87
CA ALA A 104 -0.16 7.33 16.77
C ALA A 104 -1.30 6.32 16.49
N ALA A 105 -2.53 6.82 16.27
CA ALA A 105 -3.67 5.99 15.91
C ALA A 105 -3.47 5.32 14.54
N ARG A 106 -2.86 6.01 13.56
CA ARG A 106 -2.49 5.45 12.25
C ARG A 106 -1.45 4.33 12.38
N CYS A 107 -0.44 4.51 13.24
CA CYS A 107 0.51 3.43 13.54
C CYS A 107 -0.21 2.20 14.11
N LEU A 108 -1.13 2.39 15.05
CA LEU A 108 -1.92 1.30 15.62
C LEU A 108 -2.83 0.64 14.56
N GLN A 109 -3.41 1.44 13.66
CA GLN A 109 -4.26 0.94 12.58
C GLN A 109 -3.46 0.09 11.57
N GLY A 110 -2.20 0.46 11.28
CA GLY A 110 -1.30 -0.34 10.47
C GLY A 110 -0.94 -1.68 11.11
N VAL A 111 -0.82 -1.75 12.44
CA VAL A 111 -0.69 -3.04 13.17
C VAL A 111 -1.91 -3.92 12.92
N GLY A 112 -3.13 -3.38 13.05
CA GLY A 112 -4.35 -4.12 12.72
C GLY A 112 -4.37 -4.62 11.29
N ALA A 113 -4.05 -3.75 10.33
CA ALA A 113 -4.03 -4.05 8.89
C ALA A 113 -3.04 -5.17 8.52
N ALA A 114 -1.88 -5.24 9.21
CA ALA A 114 -0.88 -6.26 8.98
C ALA A 114 -1.43 -7.69 9.16
N PHE A 115 -2.45 -7.85 10.00
CA PHE A 115 -3.09 -9.15 10.25
C PHE A 115 -4.27 -9.42 9.32
N LEU A 116 -4.88 -8.42 8.68
CA LEU A 116 -6.12 -8.61 7.90
C LEU A 116 -5.86 -9.35 6.58
N VAL A 117 -5.00 -8.80 5.73
CA VAL A 117 -4.78 -9.31 4.36
C VAL A 117 -4.10 -10.69 4.36
N PRO A 118 -2.96 -10.92 5.08
CA PRO A 118 -2.32 -12.22 5.10
C PRO A 118 -3.21 -13.31 5.70
N SER A 119 -3.93 -13.03 6.81
CA SER A 119 -4.82 -14.01 7.44
C SER A 119 -6.00 -14.38 6.53
N SER A 120 -6.56 -13.40 5.79
CA SER A 120 -7.64 -13.64 4.82
C SER A 120 -7.23 -14.63 3.74
N LEU A 121 -6.08 -14.40 3.11
CA LEU A 121 -5.54 -15.30 2.09
C LEU A 121 -5.14 -16.66 2.66
N ALA A 122 -4.57 -16.70 3.87
CA ALA A 122 -4.20 -17.93 4.54
C ALA A 122 -5.43 -18.80 4.86
N MET A 123 -6.58 -18.18 5.22
CA MET A 123 -7.83 -18.89 5.45
C MET A 123 -8.40 -19.48 4.15
N ILE A 124 -8.39 -18.72 3.05
CA ILE A 124 -8.79 -19.23 1.73
C ILE A 124 -7.91 -20.42 1.32
N ASN A 125 -6.60 -20.31 1.46
CA ASN A 125 -5.65 -21.36 1.10
C ASN A 125 -5.78 -22.62 1.99
N ALA A 126 -6.23 -22.48 3.23
CA ALA A 126 -6.46 -23.61 4.12
C ALA A 126 -7.73 -24.38 3.78
N ARG A 127 -8.76 -23.69 3.29
CA ARG A 127 -10.08 -24.29 3.03
C ARG A 127 -10.22 -24.83 1.63
N PHE A 128 -9.64 -24.18 0.65
CA PHE A 128 -9.80 -24.50 -0.77
C PHE A 128 -8.51 -25.06 -1.39
N SER A 129 -8.67 -25.92 -2.37
CA SER A 129 -7.55 -26.48 -3.16
C SER A 129 -7.89 -26.51 -4.66
N GLY A 130 -6.87 -26.55 -5.52
CA GLY A 130 -7.01 -26.68 -6.96
C GLY A 130 -7.88 -25.57 -7.59
N ALA A 131 -8.83 -25.94 -8.44
CA ALA A 131 -9.68 -25.00 -9.17
C ALA A 131 -10.62 -24.18 -8.24
N ALA A 132 -11.04 -24.74 -7.09
CA ALA A 132 -11.86 -24.04 -6.11
C ALA A 132 -11.06 -22.91 -5.43
N GLN A 133 -9.80 -23.16 -5.09
CA GLN A 133 -8.87 -22.16 -4.55
C GLN A 133 -8.66 -21.01 -5.53
N ALA A 134 -8.39 -21.33 -6.80
CA ALA A 134 -8.21 -20.31 -7.84
C ALA A 134 -9.45 -19.42 -7.99
N ARG A 135 -10.66 -20.00 -7.95
CA ARG A 135 -11.93 -19.25 -7.99
C ARG A 135 -12.11 -18.38 -6.75
N ALA A 136 -11.84 -18.90 -5.55
CA ALA A 136 -11.97 -18.15 -4.30
C ALA A 136 -11.01 -16.95 -4.26
N ILE A 137 -9.73 -17.13 -4.62
CA ILE A 137 -8.74 -16.07 -4.74
C ILE A 137 -9.15 -15.05 -5.81
N GLY A 138 -9.64 -15.52 -6.97
CA GLY A 138 -10.13 -14.64 -8.03
C GLY A 138 -11.30 -13.77 -7.58
N THR A 139 -12.26 -14.34 -6.84
CA THR A 139 -13.39 -13.60 -6.25
C THR A 139 -12.90 -12.59 -5.21
N TRP A 140 -12.01 -13.01 -4.32
CA TRP A 140 -11.39 -12.14 -3.33
C TRP A 140 -10.67 -10.95 -3.97
N THR A 141 -9.85 -11.20 -5.01
CA THR A 141 -9.12 -10.14 -5.73
C THR A 141 -10.08 -9.17 -6.42
N ALA A 142 -11.13 -9.67 -7.06
CA ALA A 142 -12.09 -8.83 -7.76
C ALA A 142 -12.81 -7.87 -6.79
N TRP A 143 -13.33 -8.39 -5.68
CA TRP A 143 -14.03 -7.59 -4.69
C TRP A 143 -13.13 -6.63 -3.92
N THR A 144 -11.93 -7.07 -3.52
CA THR A 144 -10.98 -6.18 -2.84
C THR A 144 -10.45 -5.09 -3.78
N GLY A 145 -10.34 -5.38 -5.07
CA GLY A 145 -9.98 -4.39 -6.10
C GLY A 145 -10.99 -3.24 -6.23
N THR A 146 -12.28 -3.48 -5.93
CA THR A 146 -13.30 -2.41 -5.95
C THR A 146 -13.03 -1.31 -4.92
N ALA A 147 -12.26 -1.59 -3.86
CA ALA A 147 -11.85 -0.59 -2.88
C ALA A 147 -11.08 0.58 -3.51
N PHE A 148 -10.30 0.32 -4.54
CA PHE A 148 -9.54 1.37 -5.26
C PHE A 148 -10.43 2.23 -6.18
N VAL A 149 -11.60 1.73 -6.59
CA VAL A 149 -12.61 2.51 -7.34
C VAL A 149 -13.47 3.32 -6.37
N ILE A 150 -13.97 2.65 -5.33
CA ILE A 150 -14.90 3.24 -4.36
C ILE A 150 -14.17 4.25 -3.46
N GLY A 151 -12.90 3.97 -3.10
CA GLY A 151 -12.14 4.76 -2.14
C GLY A 151 -12.03 6.23 -2.49
N PRO A 152 -11.51 6.60 -3.66
CA PRO A 152 -11.39 8.00 -4.03
C PRO A 152 -12.74 8.72 -4.10
N LEU A 153 -13.78 8.08 -4.62
CA LEU A 153 -15.10 8.67 -4.69
C LEU A 153 -15.72 8.86 -3.30
N LEU A 154 -15.74 7.79 -2.51
CA LEU A 154 -16.28 7.82 -1.16
C LEU A 154 -15.50 8.77 -0.26
N GLY A 155 -14.17 8.74 -0.33
CA GLY A 155 -13.30 9.61 0.43
C GLY A 155 -13.53 11.08 0.11
N GLY A 156 -13.61 11.43 -1.17
CA GLY A 156 -13.89 12.80 -1.60
C GLY A 156 -15.25 13.29 -1.09
N VAL A 157 -16.31 12.51 -1.29
CA VAL A 157 -17.67 12.87 -0.83
C VAL A 157 -17.73 13.00 0.69
N LEU A 158 -17.12 12.09 1.45
CA LEU A 158 -17.11 12.18 2.91
C LEU A 158 -16.38 13.41 3.43
N VAL A 159 -15.26 13.78 2.81
CA VAL A 159 -14.48 14.97 3.17
C VAL A 159 -15.26 16.25 2.89
N ASP A 160 -15.89 16.38 1.72
CA ASP A 160 -16.58 17.60 1.32
C ASP A 160 -17.97 17.72 1.96
N ALA A 161 -18.76 16.63 2.05
CA ALA A 161 -20.12 16.68 2.56
C ALA A 161 -20.21 16.67 4.10
N LEU A 162 -19.24 16.07 4.76
CA LEU A 162 -19.21 15.93 6.22
C LEU A 162 -17.94 16.55 6.79
N ASN A 163 -16.89 15.75 6.97
CA ASN A 163 -15.53 16.16 7.30
C ASN A 163 -14.57 14.97 7.14
N TRP A 164 -13.25 15.21 7.19
CA TRP A 164 -12.23 14.18 7.01
C TRP A 164 -12.29 13.03 8.04
N ARG A 165 -12.87 13.23 9.21
CA ARG A 165 -12.98 12.20 10.26
C ARG A 165 -13.81 11.00 9.83
N TRP A 166 -14.80 11.23 8.97
CA TRP A 166 -15.68 10.20 8.48
C TRP A 166 -15.00 9.18 7.55
N ILE A 167 -13.82 9.51 6.99
CA ILE A 167 -13.04 8.52 6.22
C ILE A 167 -12.58 7.35 7.11
N PHE A 168 -12.38 7.61 8.41
CA PHE A 168 -12.08 6.57 9.40
C PHE A 168 -13.36 5.95 9.96
N GLY A 169 -14.39 6.75 10.18
CA GLY A 169 -15.69 6.30 10.68
C GLY A 169 -16.36 5.27 9.75
N VAL A 170 -16.21 5.42 8.44
CA VAL A 170 -16.81 4.50 7.46
C VAL A 170 -16.28 3.07 7.59
N ASN A 171 -15.06 2.87 8.10
CA ASN A 171 -14.48 1.55 8.31
C ASN A 171 -15.23 0.72 9.36
N ILE A 172 -15.94 1.36 10.28
CA ILE A 172 -16.57 0.70 11.45
C ILE A 172 -17.67 -0.27 11.01
N VAL A 173 -18.49 0.14 10.04
CA VAL A 173 -19.62 -0.69 9.57
C VAL A 173 -19.13 -2.03 9.00
N PRO A 174 -18.25 -2.07 7.99
CA PRO A 174 -17.76 -3.33 7.46
C PRO A 174 -16.92 -4.13 8.48
N LEU A 175 -16.23 -3.46 9.43
CA LEU A 175 -15.48 -4.16 10.48
C LEU A 175 -16.40 -4.89 11.46
N ILE A 176 -17.49 -4.25 11.92
CA ILE A 176 -18.48 -4.89 12.80
C ILE A 176 -19.14 -6.06 12.06
N LEU A 177 -19.53 -5.86 10.79
CA LEU A 177 -20.10 -6.93 9.98
C LEU A 177 -19.13 -8.11 9.83
N THR A 178 -17.85 -7.83 9.60
CA THR A 178 -16.84 -8.88 9.47
C THR A 178 -16.65 -9.63 10.80
N LEU A 179 -16.56 -8.93 11.93
CA LEU A 179 -16.49 -9.54 13.26
C LEU A 179 -17.71 -10.43 13.53
N TYR A 180 -18.91 -9.97 13.22
CA TYR A 180 -20.13 -10.77 13.34
C TYR A 180 -20.08 -12.05 12.48
N LEU A 181 -19.62 -11.94 11.22
CA LEU A 181 -19.49 -13.08 10.33
C LEU A 181 -18.42 -14.08 10.81
N THR A 182 -17.34 -13.60 11.43
CA THR A 182 -16.32 -14.51 12.01
C THR A 182 -16.88 -15.40 13.13
N ALA A 183 -17.94 -14.97 13.83
CA ALA A 183 -18.59 -15.79 14.85
C ALA A 183 -19.27 -17.04 14.26
N LYS A 184 -19.61 -17.02 12.96
CA LYS A 184 -20.20 -18.15 12.24
C LYS A 184 -19.18 -19.17 11.72
N LEU A 185 -17.86 -18.85 11.83
CA LEU A 185 -16.79 -19.74 11.38
C LEU A 185 -16.33 -20.66 12.52
N SER A 186 -16.10 -21.93 12.20
CA SER A 186 -15.60 -22.92 13.14
C SER A 186 -14.14 -22.65 13.51
N HIS A 187 -13.81 -22.67 14.80
CA HIS A 187 -12.44 -22.53 15.30
C HIS A 187 -11.56 -23.74 14.95
N ASP A 188 -12.16 -24.92 14.81
CA ASP A 188 -11.42 -26.17 14.59
C ASP A 188 -10.74 -26.24 13.22
N GLU A 189 -11.26 -25.51 12.23
CA GLU A 189 -10.69 -25.48 10.88
C GLU A 189 -9.40 -24.66 10.78
N PHE A 190 -9.12 -23.79 11.76
CA PHE A 190 -8.02 -22.82 11.73
C PHE A 190 -7.11 -22.93 12.95
N ARG A 191 -6.86 -24.16 13.42
CA ARG A 191 -6.04 -24.44 14.60
C ARG A 191 -4.59 -23.98 14.43
N PRO A 192 -3.93 -23.58 15.55
CA PRO A 192 -2.51 -23.23 15.55
C PRO A 192 -1.62 -24.40 15.09
N LYS A 193 -0.54 -24.07 14.38
CA LYS A 193 0.56 -25.01 14.12
C LYS A 193 1.53 -24.99 15.30
N ARG A 194 1.76 -26.14 15.95
CA ARG A 194 2.57 -26.25 17.18
C ARG A 194 4.05 -25.84 17.01
N ASP A 195 4.58 -25.85 15.79
CA ASP A 195 6.02 -25.65 15.51
C ASP A 195 6.35 -24.30 14.84
N ALA A 196 5.36 -23.40 14.70
CA ALA A 196 5.60 -22.08 14.12
C ALA A 196 6.38 -21.20 15.11
N LYS A 197 7.56 -20.71 14.69
CA LYS A 197 8.41 -19.80 15.48
C LYS A 197 8.42 -18.42 14.84
N ILE A 198 8.38 -17.40 15.69
CA ILE A 198 8.37 -15.99 15.27
C ILE A 198 9.79 -15.45 15.34
N ASP A 199 10.27 -14.84 14.27
CA ASP A 199 11.54 -14.10 14.26
C ASP A 199 11.35 -12.69 14.83
N VAL A 200 11.40 -12.59 16.15
CA VAL A 200 11.25 -11.31 16.86
C VAL A 200 12.39 -10.35 16.55
N VAL A 201 13.62 -10.85 16.40
CA VAL A 201 14.78 -9.99 16.13
C VAL A 201 14.71 -9.41 14.72
N GLY A 202 14.39 -10.22 13.72
CA GLY A 202 14.16 -9.74 12.34
C GLY A 202 13.04 -8.69 12.28
N ALA A 203 11.94 -8.91 13.01
CA ALA A 203 10.85 -7.96 13.11
C ALA A 203 11.28 -6.62 13.74
N LEU A 204 12.04 -6.66 14.83
CA LEU A 204 12.57 -5.46 15.48
C LEU A 204 13.56 -4.72 14.59
N LEU A 205 14.48 -5.41 13.93
CA LEU A 205 15.43 -4.82 12.99
C LEU A 205 14.71 -4.08 11.86
N THR A 206 13.67 -4.69 11.30
CA THR A 206 12.87 -4.07 10.25
C THR A 206 12.07 -2.87 10.78
N ALA A 207 11.42 -3.01 11.93
CA ALA A 207 10.59 -1.94 12.51
C ALA A 207 11.44 -0.72 12.91
N VAL A 208 12.53 -0.92 13.64
CA VAL A 208 13.46 0.16 14.06
C VAL A 208 14.14 0.75 12.83
N GLY A 209 14.57 -0.11 11.90
CA GLY A 209 15.24 0.30 10.67
C GLY A 209 14.38 1.22 9.81
N LEU A 210 13.15 0.80 9.53
CA LEU A 210 12.20 1.61 8.74
C LEU A 210 11.82 2.89 9.49
N THR A 211 11.53 2.80 10.80
CA THR A 211 11.18 3.99 11.61
C THR A 211 12.29 5.03 11.58
N GLY A 212 13.54 4.63 11.77
CA GLY A 212 14.66 5.54 11.79
C GLY A 212 14.89 6.24 10.44
N VAL A 213 14.83 5.49 9.33
CA VAL A 213 15.01 6.05 7.98
C VAL A 213 13.85 6.98 7.62
N VAL A 214 12.61 6.54 7.83
CA VAL A 214 11.42 7.35 7.51
C VAL A 214 11.38 8.62 8.35
N TYR A 215 11.63 8.51 9.64
CA TYR A 215 11.75 9.68 10.53
C TYR A 215 12.78 10.68 10.00
N ALA A 216 13.96 10.21 9.65
CA ALA A 216 15.01 11.07 9.15
C ALA A 216 14.61 11.77 7.83
N LEU A 217 13.98 11.04 6.90
CA LEU A 217 13.54 11.57 5.61
C LEU A 217 12.42 12.61 5.73
N ILE A 218 11.51 12.46 6.67
CA ILE A 218 10.40 13.41 6.86
C ILE A 218 10.88 14.63 7.66
N GLU A 219 11.52 14.41 8.81
CA GLU A 219 11.88 15.48 9.74
C GLU A 219 13.07 16.33 9.29
N GLN A 220 13.89 15.86 8.35
CA GLN A 220 14.98 16.67 7.80
C GLN A 220 14.50 17.98 7.18
N GLN A 221 13.27 18.03 6.68
CA GLN A 221 12.68 19.25 6.09
C GLN A 221 12.50 20.35 7.13
N ARG A 222 12.21 19.96 8.38
CA ARG A 222 11.95 20.88 9.49
C ARG A 222 13.18 21.14 10.34
N LEU A 223 13.97 20.09 10.62
CA LEU A 223 15.11 20.14 11.55
C LEU A 223 16.46 20.31 10.86
N GLY A 224 16.52 19.98 9.55
CA GLY A 224 17.76 19.90 8.78
C GLY A 224 18.47 18.55 8.94
N LEU A 225 19.23 18.15 7.91
CA LEU A 225 19.98 16.88 7.90
C LEU A 225 21.04 16.81 9.02
N SER A 226 21.61 17.96 9.42
CA SER A 226 22.66 18.02 10.45
C SER A 226 22.14 17.89 11.88
N HIS A 227 20.81 17.88 12.08
CA HIS A 227 20.23 17.79 13.40
C HIS A 227 20.53 16.42 14.04
N PRO A 228 21.04 16.36 15.30
CA PRO A 228 21.48 15.10 15.91
C PRO A 228 20.42 13.98 15.89
N VAL A 229 19.15 14.31 16.11
CA VAL A 229 18.06 13.34 16.13
C VAL A 229 17.82 12.76 14.73
N VAL A 230 17.89 13.59 13.67
CA VAL A 230 17.75 13.17 12.27
C VAL A 230 18.91 12.24 11.88
N LEU A 231 20.14 12.64 12.18
CA LEU A 231 21.34 11.82 11.91
C LEU A 231 21.30 10.50 12.68
N THR A 232 20.93 10.52 13.96
CA THR A 232 20.81 9.30 14.76
C THR A 232 19.75 8.37 14.17
N GLY A 233 18.56 8.90 13.80
CA GLY A 233 17.53 8.12 13.15
C GLY A 233 18.00 7.48 11.86
N LEU A 234 18.69 8.24 11.01
CA LEU A 234 19.22 7.75 9.73
C LEU A 234 20.30 6.66 9.95
N VAL A 235 21.27 6.91 10.82
CA VAL A 235 22.39 5.97 11.06
C VAL A 235 21.89 4.68 11.70
N VAL A 236 21.09 4.78 12.78
CA VAL A 236 20.52 3.61 13.45
C VAL A 236 19.59 2.85 12.52
N GLY A 237 18.73 3.59 11.80
CA GLY A 237 17.81 2.99 10.84
C GLY A 237 18.53 2.24 9.74
N ALA A 238 19.52 2.85 9.09
CA ALA A 238 20.32 2.23 8.05
C ALA A 238 21.13 1.03 8.58
N ALA A 239 21.69 1.13 9.77
CA ALA A 239 22.41 0.03 10.42
C ALA A 239 21.50 -1.18 10.70
N CYS A 240 20.28 -0.96 11.20
CA CYS A 240 19.31 -2.02 11.43
C CYS A 240 18.88 -2.69 10.11
N LEU A 241 18.60 -1.90 9.05
CA LEU A 241 18.25 -2.45 7.75
C LEU A 241 19.42 -3.22 7.09
N ALA A 242 20.64 -2.79 7.29
CA ALA A 242 21.83 -3.51 6.83
C ALA A 242 22.09 -4.80 7.64
N ALA A 243 21.80 -4.77 8.96
CA ALA A 243 21.91 -5.94 9.81
C ALA A 243 20.83 -7.00 9.55
N PHE A 244 19.65 -6.60 9.05
CA PHE A 244 18.55 -7.50 8.79
C PHE A 244 18.89 -8.67 7.85
N PRO A 245 19.45 -8.49 6.64
CA PRO A 245 19.81 -9.62 5.78
C PRO A 245 20.93 -10.50 6.35
N TRP A 246 21.80 -9.93 7.19
CA TRP A 246 22.82 -10.71 7.89
C TRP A 246 22.19 -11.60 8.98
N TRP A 247 21.18 -11.09 9.72
CA TRP A 247 20.41 -11.84 10.69
C TRP A 247 19.61 -12.97 10.02
N GLU A 248 18.89 -12.66 8.94
CA GLU A 248 18.07 -13.61 8.18
C GLU A 248 18.86 -14.81 7.62
N ARG A 249 20.18 -14.63 7.36
CA ARG A 249 21.07 -15.73 6.95
C ARG A 249 21.47 -16.65 8.10
N ARG A 250 21.35 -16.21 9.35
CA ARG A 250 21.84 -16.93 10.53
C ARG A 250 20.74 -17.53 11.38
N THR A 251 19.56 -16.92 11.35
CA THR A 251 18.43 -17.42 12.13
C THR A 251 17.90 -18.75 11.56
N PRO A 252 17.55 -19.71 12.44
CA PRO A 252 17.01 -21.00 11.99
C PRO A 252 15.58 -20.89 11.42
N ASN A 253 14.85 -19.83 11.78
CA ASN A 253 13.47 -19.59 11.31
C ASN A 253 13.33 -18.18 10.75
N PRO A 254 13.92 -17.91 9.56
CA PRO A 254 13.88 -16.59 8.95
C PRO A 254 12.46 -16.22 8.53
N MET A 255 12.05 -14.97 8.78
CA MET A 255 10.79 -14.45 8.26
C MET A 255 10.86 -14.14 6.76
N MET A 256 12.07 -13.89 6.24
CA MET A 256 12.34 -13.68 4.81
C MET A 256 13.50 -14.59 4.37
N PRO A 257 13.25 -15.85 4.00
CA PRO A 257 14.31 -16.79 3.62
C PRO A 257 15.01 -16.33 2.34
N LEU A 258 16.24 -15.82 2.49
CA LEU A 258 17.00 -15.18 1.41
C LEU A 258 17.35 -16.13 0.25
N HIS A 259 17.33 -17.46 0.46
CA HIS A 259 17.58 -18.43 -0.59
C HIS A 259 16.53 -18.38 -1.73
N ILE A 260 15.31 -17.86 -1.47
CA ILE A 260 14.27 -17.68 -2.50
C ILE A 260 14.74 -16.69 -3.58
N PHE A 261 15.56 -15.70 -3.21
CA PHE A 261 16.13 -14.73 -4.14
C PHE A 261 17.22 -15.31 -5.06
N ALA A 262 17.66 -16.56 -4.84
CA ALA A 262 18.51 -17.26 -5.79
C ALA A 262 17.80 -17.54 -7.12
N ALA A 263 16.46 -17.61 -7.12
CA ALA A 263 15.68 -17.65 -8.35
C ALA A 263 15.71 -16.28 -9.03
N ARG A 264 16.39 -16.16 -10.17
CA ARG A 264 16.60 -14.90 -10.90
C ARG A 264 15.29 -14.14 -11.12
N ASN A 265 14.25 -14.83 -11.59
CA ASN A 265 12.96 -14.20 -11.88
C ASN A 265 12.26 -13.68 -10.60
N PHE A 266 12.46 -14.34 -9.46
CA PHE A 266 11.97 -13.85 -8.17
C PHE A 266 12.73 -12.58 -7.75
N ALA A 267 14.05 -12.58 -7.82
CA ALA A 267 14.87 -11.43 -7.45
C ALA A 267 14.60 -10.23 -8.36
N VAL A 268 14.61 -10.42 -9.68
CA VAL A 268 14.34 -9.35 -10.65
C VAL A 268 12.91 -8.84 -10.52
N GLY A 269 11.90 -9.71 -10.38
CA GLY A 269 10.52 -9.30 -10.19
C GLY A 269 10.32 -8.46 -8.92
N ASN A 270 10.97 -8.82 -7.81
CA ASN A 270 10.93 -8.02 -6.59
C ASN A 270 11.72 -6.71 -6.72
N LEU A 271 12.81 -6.67 -7.48
CA LEU A 271 13.51 -5.41 -7.78
C LEU A 271 12.63 -4.48 -8.63
N VAL A 272 11.91 -5.01 -9.62
CA VAL A 272 10.89 -4.26 -10.38
C VAL A 272 9.80 -3.75 -9.43
N THR A 273 9.34 -4.58 -8.50
CA THR A 273 8.35 -4.20 -7.47
C THR A 273 8.81 -2.99 -6.66
N VAL A 274 10.09 -2.89 -6.28
CA VAL A 274 10.64 -1.75 -5.55
C VAL A 274 10.40 -0.44 -6.31
N PHE A 275 10.87 -0.34 -7.54
CA PHE A 275 10.77 0.91 -8.31
C PHE A 275 9.33 1.18 -8.76
N PHE A 276 8.59 0.15 -9.15
CA PHE A 276 7.22 0.28 -9.63
C PHE A 276 6.28 0.77 -8.53
N TYR A 277 6.28 0.13 -7.35
CA TYR A 277 5.38 0.54 -6.27
C TYR A 277 5.85 1.80 -5.53
N ALA A 278 7.14 2.11 -5.54
CA ALA A 278 7.64 3.42 -5.14
C ALA A 278 7.02 4.52 -6.03
N ALA A 279 7.05 4.33 -7.36
CA ALA A 279 6.45 5.25 -8.31
C ALA A 279 4.93 5.36 -8.17
N VAL A 280 4.22 4.22 -8.00
CA VAL A 280 2.76 4.21 -7.79
C VAL A 280 2.37 4.99 -6.54
N SER A 281 3.02 4.71 -5.40
CA SER A 281 2.65 5.33 -4.12
C SER A 281 2.96 6.83 -4.11
N LEU A 282 4.17 7.22 -4.53
CA LEU A 282 4.56 8.62 -4.64
C LEU A 282 3.67 9.37 -5.63
N GLY A 283 3.44 8.80 -6.80
CA GLY A 283 2.69 9.43 -7.87
C GLY A 283 1.22 9.62 -7.55
N THR A 284 0.56 8.63 -6.94
CA THR A 284 -0.86 8.77 -6.56
C THR A 284 -1.05 9.80 -5.47
N LEU A 285 -0.14 9.88 -4.48
CA LEU A 285 -0.17 10.92 -3.46
C LEU A 285 0.09 12.29 -4.06
N LEU A 286 1.10 12.42 -4.92
CA LEU A 286 1.46 13.65 -5.62
C LEU A 286 0.28 14.22 -6.41
N VAL A 287 -0.43 13.38 -7.19
CA VAL A 287 -1.61 13.79 -7.96
C VAL A 287 -2.74 14.23 -7.04
N ALA A 288 -3.02 13.49 -5.95
CA ALA A 288 -4.08 13.82 -5.01
C ALA A 288 -3.87 15.17 -4.31
N LEU A 289 -2.63 15.47 -3.91
CA LEU A 289 -2.26 16.75 -3.30
C LEU A 289 -2.28 17.90 -4.33
N PHE A 290 -1.71 17.69 -5.52
CA PHE A 290 -1.70 18.68 -6.59
C PHE A 290 -3.13 19.13 -6.95
N LEU A 291 -4.04 18.18 -7.18
CA LEU A 291 -5.42 18.49 -7.56
C LEU A 291 -6.12 19.37 -6.50
N GLN A 292 -5.87 19.14 -5.23
CA GLN A 292 -6.54 19.89 -4.16
C GLN A 292 -5.80 21.18 -3.77
N GLU A 293 -4.46 21.16 -3.70
CA GLU A 293 -3.70 22.29 -3.17
C GLU A 293 -3.26 23.28 -4.22
N ALA A 294 -2.84 22.81 -5.41
CA ALA A 294 -2.39 23.69 -6.51
C ALA A 294 -3.49 23.98 -7.52
N ALA A 295 -4.26 22.97 -7.92
CA ALA A 295 -5.35 23.13 -8.88
C ALA A 295 -6.66 23.61 -8.23
N GLY A 296 -6.77 23.62 -6.89
CA GLY A 296 -7.90 24.16 -6.14
C GLY A 296 -9.20 23.34 -6.24
N LEU A 297 -9.11 22.05 -6.63
CA LEU A 297 -10.27 21.18 -6.72
C LEU A 297 -10.72 20.74 -5.33
N SER A 298 -12.03 20.50 -5.16
CA SER A 298 -12.54 19.88 -3.95
C SER A 298 -12.08 18.42 -3.84
N ALA A 299 -12.19 17.82 -2.65
CA ALA A 299 -11.80 16.42 -2.45
C ALA A 299 -12.65 15.47 -3.33
N THR A 300 -13.94 15.75 -3.53
CA THR A 300 -14.82 15.00 -4.44
C THR A 300 -14.36 15.12 -5.89
N GLN A 301 -14.04 16.35 -6.34
CA GLN A 301 -13.55 16.57 -7.71
C GLN A 301 -12.20 15.87 -7.93
N ALA A 302 -11.28 15.91 -6.97
CA ALA A 302 -10.01 15.21 -7.03
C ALA A 302 -10.21 13.68 -7.07
N GLY A 303 -11.14 13.15 -6.25
CA GLY A 303 -11.53 11.74 -6.29
C GLY A 303 -12.09 11.31 -7.66
N LEU A 304 -13.00 12.10 -8.22
CA LEU A 304 -13.55 11.85 -9.57
C LEU A 304 -12.48 11.93 -10.66
N ALA A 305 -11.57 12.90 -10.55
CA ALA A 305 -10.49 13.10 -11.51
C ALA A 305 -9.55 11.90 -11.62
N THR A 306 -9.35 11.16 -10.52
CA THR A 306 -8.48 9.99 -10.49
C THR A 306 -9.18 8.66 -10.86
N LEU A 307 -10.51 8.63 -11.01
CA LEU A 307 -11.28 7.42 -11.36
C LEU A 307 -10.85 6.73 -12.67
N PRO A 308 -10.36 7.40 -13.71
CA PRO A 308 -9.89 6.69 -14.91
C PRO A 308 -8.92 5.55 -14.62
N ILE A 309 -8.05 5.70 -13.61
CA ILE A 309 -7.02 4.72 -13.25
C ILE A 309 -7.65 3.37 -12.79
N PRO A 310 -8.45 3.33 -11.71
CA PRO A 310 -9.04 2.08 -11.24
C PRO A 310 -10.12 1.55 -12.19
N VAL A 311 -10.80 2.40 -12.95
CA VAL A 311 -11.77 1.97 -13.98
C VAL A 311 -11.06 1.21 -15.09
N LEU A 312 -9.95 1.71 -15.62
CA LEU A 312 -9.14 0.98 -16.60
C LEU A 312 -8.66 -0.36 -16.03
N SER A 313 -8.23 -0.38 -14.77
CA SER A 313 -7.79 -1.61 -14.11
C SER A 313 -8.92 -2.64 -14.01
N LEU A 314 -10.13 -2.23 -13.65
CA LEU A 314 -11.28 -3.11 -13.54
C LEU A 314 -11.60 -3.84 -14.86
N PHE A 315 -11.55 -3.12 -15.98
CA PHE A 315 -11.91 -3.69 -17.29
C PHE A 315 -10.74 -4.40 -17.99
N LEU A 316 -9.52 -3.90 -17.85
CA LEU A 316 -8.39 -4.37 -18.66
C LEU A 316 -7.45 -5.34 -17.93
N ALA A 317 -7.46 -5.42 -16.59
CA ALA A 317 -6.52 -6.27 -15.84
C ALA A 317 -6.63 -7.75 -16.24
N ARG A 318 -7.86 -8.27 -16.41
CA ARG A 318 -8.08 -9.65 -16.86
C ARG A 318 -7.56 -9.89 -18.27
N TRP A 319 -7.77 -8.93 -19.16
CA TRP A 319 -7.32 -9.02 -20.56
C TRP A 319 -5.79 -9.04 -20.65
N PHE A 320 -5.09 -8.13 -19.96
CA PHE A 320 -3.63 -8.13 -19.90
C PHE A 320 -3.07 -9.36 -19.20
N GLY A 321 -3.71 -9.87 -18.15
CA GLY A 321 -3.33 -11.14 -17.52
C GLY A 321 -3.40 -12.32 -18.49
N THR A 322 -4.47 -12.38 -19.33
CA THR A 322 -4.62 -13.42 -20.35
C THR A 322 -3.57 -13.28 -21.46
N LEU A 323 -3.31 -12.07 -21.92
CA LEU A 323 -2.27 -11.81 -22.94
C LEU A 323 -0.88 -12.18 -22.41
N ALA A 324 -0.56 -11.83 -21.17
CA ALA A 324 0.70 -12.20 -20.55
C ALA A 324 0.87 -13.72 -20.41
N GLY A 325 -0.23 -14.44 -20.18
CA GLY A 325 -0.23 -15.90 -20.21
C GLY A 325 0.08 -16.50 -21.59
N ARG A 326 -0.27 -15.81 -22.69
CA ARG A 326 -0.02 -16.25 -24.08
C ARG A 326 1.34 -15.83 -24.61
N TYR A 327 1.75 -14.59 -24.36
CA TYR A 327 2.96 -13.99 -24.95
C TYR A 327 4.12 -13.89 -23.97
N GLY A 328 3.93 -14.35 -22.74
CA GLY A 328 4.89 -14.21 -21.64
C GLY A 328 4.76 -12.88 -20.90
N PRO A 329 5.11 -12.84 -19.60
CA PRO A 329 4.96 -11.65 -18.75
C PRO A 329 5.98 -10.55 -19.05
N ARG A 330 7.16 -10.89 -19.59
CA ARG A 330 8.30 -9.96 -19.77
C ARG A 330 7.94 -8.72 -20.56
N LEU A 331 7.24 -8.88 -21.69
CA LEU A 331 6.85 -7.76 -22.55
C LEU A 331 5.96 -6.76 -21.79
N PHE A 332 4.97 -7.26 -21.05
CA PHE A 332 4.03 -6.43 -20.30
C PHE A 332 4.68 -5.76 -19.10
N MET A 333 5.59 -6.45 -18.41
CA MET A 333 6.38 -5.91 -17.30
C MET A 333 7.38 -4.85 -17.75
N ALA A 334 7.86 -4.89 -19.00
CA ALA A 334 8.75 -3.88 -19.56
C ALA A 334 7.97 -2.67 -20.10
N LEU A 335 6.99 -2.91 -20.98
CA LEU A 335 6.26 -1.83 -21.65
C LEU A 335 5.28 -1.12 -20.71
N GLY A 336 4.64 -1.83 -19.78
CA GLY A 336 3.67 -1.24 -18.86
C GLY A 336 4.25 -0.09 -18.04
N PRO A 337 5.37 -0.27 -17.33
CA PRO A 337 5.99 0.84 -16.59
C PRO A 337 6.48 1.98 -17.50
N LEU A 338 6.98 1.68 -18.72
CA LEU A 338 7.36 2.73 -19.67
C LEU A 338 6.15 3.57 -20.15
N ILE A 339 5.00 2.92 -20.36
CA ILE A 339 3.74 3.62 -20.65
C ILE A 339 3.32 4.45 -19.44
N ALA A 340 3.42 3.92 -18.22
CA ALA A 340 3.14 4.68 -17.00
C ALA A 340 4.07 5.89 -16.84
N ALA A 341 5.36 5.74 -17.16
CA ALA A 341 6.32 6.85 -17.22
C ALA A 341 5.90 7.92 -18.21
N ALA A 342 5.50 7.53 -19.42
CA ALA A 342 4.98 8.47 -20.43
C ALA A 342 3.73 9.20 -19.92
N GLY A 343 2.85 8.54 -19.16
CA GLY A 343 1.71 9.19 -18.52
C GLY A 343 2.13 10.31 -17.57
N TYR A 344 3.13 10.08 -16.71
CA TYR A 344 3.65 11.13 -15.82
C TYR A 344 4.40 12.23 -16.55
N LEU A 345 5.12 11.91 -17.64
CA LEU A 345 5.73 12.93 -18.51
C LEU A 345 4.65 13.81 -19.17
N LEU A 346 3.53 13.25 -19.60
CA LEU A 346 2.41 14.04 -20.11
C LEU A 346 1.81 14.93 -19.00
N MET A 347 1.62 14.39 -17.78
CA MET A 347 1.14 15.19 -16.65
C MET A 347 2.12 16.29 -16.22
N SER A 348 3.43 16.16 -16.48
CA SER A 348 4.41 17.19 -16.16
C SER A 348 4.26 18.48 -16.99
N THR A 349 3.42 18.49 -18.01
CA THR A 349 3.13 19.67 -18.84
C THR A 349 2.13 20.65 -18.20
N VAL A 350 1.62 20.35 -16.99
CA VAL A 350 0.68 21.22 -16.28
C VAL A 350 1.24 22.63 -16.10
N GLY A 351 0.39 23.62 -16.31
CA GLY A 351 0.75 25.05 -16.25
C GLY A 351 -0.42 25.93 -15.83
N VAL A 352 -0.19 27.23 -15.78
CA VAL A 352 -1.21 28.25 -15.49
C VAL A 352 -1.57 28.96 -16.78
N PRO A 353 -2.87 29.04 -17.14
CA PRO A 353 -4.02 28.49 -16.43
C PRO A 353 -4.08 26.96 -16.50
N PHE A 354 -4.55 26.35 -15.41
CA PHE A 354 -4.71 24.89 -15.33
C PHE A 354 -5.98 24.45 -16.06
N ASP A 355 -5.82 23.48 -16.97
CA ASP A 355 -6.95 22.77 -17.59
C ASP A 355 -6.81 21.26 -17.39
N PHE A 356 -7.73 20.71 -16.60
CA PHE A 356 -7.75 19.28 -16.28
C PHE A 356 -7.84 18.39 -17.54
N TRP A 357 -8.67 18.77 -18.49
CA TRP A 357 -9.01 17.93 -19.65
C TRP A 357 -7.85 17.74 -20.62
N THR A 358 -7.04 18.76 -20.80
CA THR A 358 -5.93 18.74 -21.76
C THR A 358 -4.57 18.49 -21.12
N GLN A 359 -4.36 18.94 -19.87
CA GLN A 359 -3.05 18.88 -19.23
C GLN A 359 -2.87 17.65 -18.32
N LEU A 360 -3.94 17.17 -17.66
CA LEU A 360 -3.81 16.09 -16.67
C LEU A 360 -4.49 14.79 -17.10
N LEU A 361 -5.73 14.85 -17.59
CA LEU A 361 -6.53 13.68 -17.91
C LEU A 361 -5.87 12.72 -18.92
N PRO A 362 -5.26 13.17 -20.01
CA PRO A 362 -4.58 12.28 -20.96
C PRO A 362 -3.46 11.49 -20.28
N GLY A 363 -2.67 12.15 -19.42
CA GLY A 363 -1.62 11.50 -18.65
C GLY A 363 -2.15 10.47 -17.66
N LEU A 364 -3.28 10.74 -16.98
CA LEU A 364 -3.94 9.79 -16.08
C LEU A 364 -4.41 8.53 -16.82
N PHE A 365 -4.96 8.66 -18.03
CA PHE A 365 -5.35 7.51 -18.85
C PHE A 365 -4.13 6.67 -19.25
N VAL A 366 -3.06 7.31 -19.72
CA VAL A 366 -1.82 6.63 -20.13
C VAL A 366 -1.18 5.95 -18.93
N PHE A 367 -1.11 6.62 -17.78
CA PHE A 367 -0.64 6.03 -16.53
C PHE A 367 -1.49 4.82 -16.10
N GLY A 368 -2.83 4.95 -16.08
CA GLY A 368 -3.75 3.88 -15.72
C GLY A 368 -3.62 2.65 -16.62
N LEU A 369 -3.39 2.86 -17.93
CA LEU A 369 -3.13 1.79 -18.88
C LEU A 369 -1.81 1.06 -18.55
N GLY A 370 -0.73 1.80 -18.33
CA GLY A 370 0.58 1.25 -17.97
C GLY A 370 0.55 0.49 -16.63
N LEU A 371 -0.12 1.03 -15.63
CA LEU A 371 -0.34 0.40 -14.32
C LEU A 371 -1.05 -0.95 -14.48
N THR A 372 -2.16 -0.96 -15.21
CA THR A 372 -3.00 -2.15 -15.40
C THR A 372 -2.26 -3.24 -16.16
N MET A 373 -1.48 -2.83 -17.17
CA MET A 373 -0.66 -3.72 -17.99
C MET A 373 0.45 -4.42 -17.17
N THR A 374 0.92 -3.80 -16.06
CA THR A 374 2.06 -4.28 -15.28
C THR A 374 1.66 -5.18 -14.11
N VAL A 375 0.66 -4.78 -13.32
CA VAL A 375 0.40 -5.35 -11.98
C VAL A 375 0.12 -6.85 -12.04
N SER A 376 -0.79 -7.29 -12.91
CA SER A 376 -1.17 -8.71 -13.00
C SER A 376 -0.03 -9.61 -13.52
N PRO A 377 0.68 -9.26 -14.63
CA PRO A 377 1.82 -10.03 -15.09
C PRO A 377 3.00 -10.06 -14.12
N LEU A 378 3.30 -8.96 -13.42
CA LEU A 378 4.37 -8.87 -12.42
C LEU A 378 4.13 -9.86 -11.26
N THR A 379 2.94 -9.82 -10.68
CA THR A 379 2.57 -10.72 -9.59
C THR A 379 2.60 -12.18 -10.03
N ALA A 380 2.06 -12.48 -11.21
CA ALA A 380 2.08 -13.83 -11.77
C ALA A 380 3.51 -14.36 -12.02
N ALA A 381 4.40 -13.52 -12.57
CA ALA A 381 5.79 -13.89 -12.82
C ALA A 381 6.58 -14.18 -11.53
N ILE A 382 6.38 -13.37 -10.49
CA ILE A 382 7.00 -13.57 -9.18
C ILE A 382 6.54 -14.89 -8.56
N LEU A 383 5.23 -15.15 -8.53
CA LEU A 383 4.68 -16.36 -7.93
C LEU A 383 5.02 -17.63 -8.73
N ALA A 384 5.10 -17.54 -10.05
CA ALA A 384 5.52 -18.66 -10.90
C ALA A 384 7.01 -19.00 -10.77
N SER A 385 7.82 -18.13 -10.19
CA SER A 385 9.28 -18.34 -10.03
C SER A 385 9.66 -19.12 -8.76
N VAL A 386 8.69 -19.43 -7.90
CA VAL A 386 8.88 -20.19 -6.66
C VAL A 386 8.03 -21.46 -6.66
N SER A 387 8.41 -22.45 -5.84
CA SER A 387 7.62 -23.67 -5.72
C SER A 387 6.24 -23.40 -5.09
N SER A 388 5.27 -24.27 -5.38
CA SER A 388 3.91 -24.16 -4.80
C SER A 388 3.93 -24.13 -3.27
N ALA A 389 4.86 -24.83 -2.64
CA ALA A 389 5.06 -24.84 -1.19
C ALA A 389 5.56 -23.47 -0.66
N GLN A 390 6.26 -22.71 -1.48
CA GLN A 390 6.85 -21.40 -1.14
C GLN A 390 6.01 -20.21 -1.65
N SER A 391 4.93 -20.44 -2.41
CA SER A 391 4.13 -19.39 -3.03
C SER A 391 3.54 -18.41 -2.00
N GLY A 392 3.14 -18.92 -0.82
CA GLY A 392 2.62 -18.10 0.27
C GLY A 392 3.65 -17.11 0.82
N ILE A 393 4.87 -17.60 1.09
CA ILE A 393 5.96 -16.74 1.59
C ILE A 393 6.46 -15.79 0.50
N GLY A 394 6.54 -16.28 -0.76
CA GLY A 394 6.89 -15.43 -1.91
C GLY A 394 5.90 -14.26 -2.10
N SER A 395 4.61 -14.51 -1.95
CA SER A 395 3.57 -13.48 -1.99
C SER A 395 3.69 -12.50 -0.82
N ALA A 396 3.96 -12.99 0.40
CA ALA A 396 4.15 -12.13 1.57
C ALA A 396 5.37 -11.21 1.42
N ILE A 397 6.49 -11.74 0.92
CA ILE A 397 7.71 -10.96 0.64
C ILE A 397 7.43 -9.88 -0.41
N ASN A 398 6.79 -10.23 -1.52
CA ASN A 398 6.46 -9.25 -2.56
C ASN A 398 5.52 -8.14 -2.04
N ASN A 399 4.53 -8.50 -1.23
CA ASN A 399 3.63 -7.54 -0.61
C ASN A 399 4.37 -6.62 0.38
N ALA A 400 5.26 -7.17 1.20
CA ALA A 400 6.12 -6.38 2.10
C ALA A 400 7.00 -5.40 1.32
N ILE A 401 7.68 -5.87 0.28
CA ILE A 401 8.53 -5.04 -0.58
C ILE A 401 7.71 -3.91 -1.21
N SER A 402 6.51 -4.18 -1.72
CA SER A 402 5.67 -3.15 -2.31
C SER A 402 5.27 -2.05 -1.30
N ARG A 403 4.94 -2.44 -0.05
CA ARG A 403 4.57 -1.50 1.02
C ARG A 403 5.76 -0.67 1.48
N ILE A 404 6.91 -1.30 1.71
CA ILE A 404 8.14 -0.63 2.14
C ILE A 404 8.64 0.34 1.06
N SER A 405 8.55 -0.05 -0.20
CA SER A 405 8.92 0.83 -1.32
C SER A 405 8.05 2.08 -1.40
N GLY A 406 6.73 1.91 -1.22
CA GLY A 406 5.79 3.03 -1.15
C GLY A 406 6.06 3.96 0.04
N LEU A 407 6.27 3.39 1.23
CA LEU A 407 6.63 4.09 2.45
C LEU A 407 7.86 4.98 2.25
N ILE A 408 8.96 4.40 1.76
CA ILE A 408 10.22 5.14 1.55
C ILE A 408 10.01 6.24 0.48
N ALA A 409 9.32 5.95 -0.60
CA ALA A 409 9.07 6.92 -1.66
C ALA A 409 8.24 8.12 -1.17
N ILE A 410 7.21 7.89 -0.35
CA ILE A 410 6.41 8.95 0.26
C ILE A 410 7.24 9.78 1.23
N ALA A 411 8.09 9.14 2.06
CA ALA A 411 8.99 9.85 2.95
C ALA A 411 9.96 10.80 2.21
N PHE A 412 10.39 10.41 0.99
CA PHE A 412 11.22 11.26 0.13
C PHE A 412 10.45 12.42 -0.53
N MET A 413 9.13 12.41 -0.54
CA MET A 413 8.32 13.40 -1.28
C MET A 413 8.70 14.84 -0.93
N GLY A 414 8.93 15.15 0.33
CA GLY A 414 9.27 16.51 0.74
C GLY A 414 10.62 17.01 0.21
N VAL A 415 11.58 16.10 0.01
CA VAL A 415 12.86 16.43 -0.63
C VAL A 415 12.68 16.76 -2.12
N ILE A 416 11.71 16.09 -2.77
CA ILE A 416 11.44 16.22 -4.20
C ILE A 416 10.64 17.49 -4.51
N VAL A 417 9.59 17.77 -3.69
CA VAL A 417 8.56 18.77 -4.00
C VAL A 417 8.86 20.14 -3.39
N SER A 418 9.68 20.21 -2.32
CA SER A 418 10.05 21.46 -1.64
C SER A 418 11.55 21.77 -1.80
N PRO A 419 12.02 22.16 -2.97
CA PRO A 419 13.40 22.62 -3.11
C PRO A 419 13.52 24.08 -2.64
N GLY A 420 14.00 24.24 -1.38
CA GLY A 420 14.45 25.53 -0.85
C GLY A 420 13.38 26.41 -0.20
N GLU A 421 13.80 27.10 0.87
CA GLU A 421 13.02 28.06 1.65
C GLU A 421 12.32 29.11 0.77
N ARG A 422 11.01 29.20 0.84
CA ARG A 422 10.26 30.39 0.38
C ARG A 422 10.00 31.31 1.56
N SER A 423 10.66 32.44 1.57
CA SER A 423 10.74 33.41 2.66
C SER A 423 9.52 34.34 2.83
N ASP A 424 8.37 34.10 2.22
CA ASP A 424 7.28 35.09 2.12
C ASP A 424 6.12 34.92 3.09
N GLY A 425 6.21 34.11 4.15
CA GLY A 425 5.21 34.07 5.23
C GLY A 425 3.77 33.65 4.85
N LYS A 426 3.51 33.32 3.57
CA LYS A 426 2.23 32.77 3.13
C LYS A 426 2.21 31.25 3.33
N ALA A 427 1.06 30.74 3.77
CA ALA A 427 0.83 29.28 3.85
C ALA A 427 1.15 28.66 2.48
N VAL A 428 2.30 28.00 2.40
CA VAL A 428 2.76 27.36 1.17
C VAL A 428 1.95 26.08 0.99
N SER A 429 1.29 25.91 -0.17
CA SER A 429 0.73 24.61 -0.56
C SER A 429 1.84 23.57 -0.52
N ALA A 430 1.55 22.39 0.03
CA ALA A 430 2.55 21.32 0.10
C ALA A 430 3.05 20.92 -1.29
N VAL A 431 2.22 21.07 -2.32
CA VAL A 431 2.56 20.81 -3.73
C VAL A 431 2.08 21.96 -4.60
N ASP A 432 3.00 22.70 -5.19
CA ASP A 432 2.74 23.70 -6.23
C ASP A 432 2.96 23.12 -7.65
N PHE A 433 2.74 23.91 -8.69
CA PHE A 433 2.95 23.48 -10.08
C PHE A 433 4.40 23.07 -10.38
N ALA A 434 5.38 23.73 -9.79
CA ALA A 434 6.79 23.40 -9.98
C ALA A 434 7.17 22.10 -9.25
N GLY A 435 6.74 21.96 -8.00
CA GLY A 435 6.91 20.75 -7.21
C GLY A 435 6.21 19.55 -7.85
N PHE A 436 5.01 19.73 -8.38
CA PHE A 436 4.32 18.66 -9.11
C PHE A 436 5.11 18.20 -10.34
N ARG A 437 5.61 19.15 -11.16
CA ARG A 437 6.43 18.81 -12.34
C ARG A 437 7.69 18.04 -11.96
N MET A 438 8.40 18.50 -10.93
CA MET A 438 9.59 17.81 -10.43
C MET A 438 9.24 16.40 -9.94
N GLY A 439 8.19 16.27 -9.13
CA GLY A 439 7.69 14.97 -8.67
C GLY A 439 7.28 14.05 -9.82
N ALA A 440 6.62 14.58 -10.84
CA ALA A 440 6.24 13.82 -12.03
C ALA A 440 7.45 13.28 -12.80
N TYR A 441 8.54 14.06 -12.93
CA TYR A 441 9.79 13.57 -13.53
C TYR A 441 10.43 12.45 -12.70
N VAL A 442 10.46 12.57 -11.38
CA VAL A 442 10.99 11.53 -10.49
C VAL A 442 10.15 10.25 -10.60
N VAL A 443 8.82 10.36 -10.57
CA VAL A 443 7.91 9.22 -10.72
C VAL A 443 8.09 8.57 -12.10
N ALA A 444 8.21 9.36 -13.17
CA ALA A 444 8.48 8.83 -14.51
C ALA A 444 9.83 8.11 -14.59
N ALA A 445 10.87 8.63 -13.95
CA ALA A 445 12.18 7.97 -13.86
C ALA A 445 12.11 6.62 -13.13
N LEU A 446 11.40 6.56 -11.99
CA LEU A 446 11.20 5.32 -11.25
C LEU A 446 10.46 4.25 -12.08
N PHE A 447 9.42 4.65 -12.81
CA PHE A 447 8.72 3.74 -13.73
C PHE A 447 9.63 3.31 -14.89
N ALA A 448 10.40 4.22 -15.48
CA ALA A 448 11.33 3.88 -16.55
C ALA A 448 12.39 2.87 -16.08
N ILE A 449 12.96 3.05 -14.88
CA ILE A 449 13.90 2.11 -14.27
C ILE A 449 13.24 0.72 -14.10
N ALA A 450 12.00 0.67 -13.60
CA ALA A 450 11.25 -0.59 -13.47
C ALA A 450 11.06 -1.30 -14.82
N GLY A 451 10.71 -0.56 -15.85
CA GLY A 451 10.56 -1.08 -17.21
C GLY A 451 11.87 -1.63 -17.80
N LEU A 452 12.97 -0.88 -17.65
CA LEU A 452 14.30 -1.28 -18.12
C LEU A 452 14.81 -2.55 -17.40
N ILE A 453 14.66 -2.62 -16.08
CA ILE A 453 15.00 -3.83 -15.30
C ILE A 453 14.19 -5.03 -15.76
N SER A 454 12.92 -4.85 -16.11
CA SER A 454 12.07 -5.94 -16.61
C SER A 454 12.51 -6.42 -18.00
N TRP A 455 13.12 -5.57 -18.80
CA TRP A 455 13.63 -5.91 -20.13
C TRP A 455 14.94 -6.70 -20.07
N ALA A 456 15.83 -6.37 -19.12
CA ALA A 456 17.12 -7.03 -18.92
C ALA A 456 16.99 -8.46 -18.35
#